data_08d3b725a02403d322e7aa39ed6d24c0
#
_entry.id   08d3b725a02403d322e7aa39ed6d24c0
#
_cell.length_a   1.000
_cell.length_b   1.000
_cell.length_c   1.000
_cell.angle_alpha   90.00
_cell.angle_beta   90.00
_cell.angle_gamma   90.00
#
_symmetry.space_group_name_H-M   'P 1'
#
loop_
_entity.id
_entity.type
_entity.pdbx_description
1 polymer ?
#
loop_
_entity_poly.entity_id
_entity_poly.type
_entity_poly.pdbx_seq_one_letter_code
_entity_poly.pdbx_strand_id
1 'polypeptide(L)'
;EELDSTVDRQQLATMIRESRSEGLLDAEEHARLNKALGTESRLMKEVLIPRAQVHTLTLTRDGIAVDELEQAVSSTGFSRFPVIGVGGEYAGYIHVKDVLDDLVNHSDASSDASTITPVFLPRSSLRRLISVDGSTTLDAAMRLMRRRSAHMAEVRERGQLLGIITLEDLIEEYVGTVRDWTHEEEP
;
A
#
# COMPACT_ATOMS: atom_id res chain seq x y z
N GLU A 1 -16.72 -3.56 26.50
CA GLU A 1 -16.72 -3.08 25.10
C GLU A 1 -16.36 -4.18 24.10
N GLU A 2 -15.42 -5.09 24.39
CA GLU A 2 -15.05 -6.20 23.50
C GLU A 2 -16.14 -7.27 23.35
N LEU A 3 -16.94 -7.51 24.39
CA LEU A 3 -18.03 -8.48 24.36
C LEU A 3 -19.20 -8.04 23.47
N ASP A 4 -19.47 -6.74 23.41
CA ASP A 4 -20.55 -6.17 22.59
C ASP A 4 -20.23 -6.28 21.07
N SER A 5 -18.98 -6.03 20.66
CA SER A 5 -18.57 -6.15 19.26
C SER A 5 -18.60 -7.59 18.75
N THR A 6 -18.36 -8.58 19.62
CA THR A 6 -18.37 -9.99 19.25
C THR A 6 -19.81 -10.52 19.04
N VAL A 7 -20.75 -10.06 19.84
CA VAL A 7 -22.17 -10.39 19.68
C VAL A 7 -22.71 -9.81 18.38
N ASP A 8 -22.45 -8.56 18.10
CA ASP A 8 -22.86 -7.88 16.86
C ASP A 8 -22.34 -8.59 15.59
N ARG A 9 -21.09 -9.05 15.61
CA ARG A 9 -20.49 -9.76 14.46
C ARG A 9 -21.19 -11.11 14.20
N GLN A 10 -21.49 -11.88 15.24
CA GLN A 10 -22.19 -13.15 15.10
C GLN A 10 -23.62 -12.94 14.59
N GLN A 11 -24.29 -11.89 15.06
CA GLN A 11 -25.61 -11.52 14.58
C GLN A 11 -25.58 -11.13 13.11
N LEU A 12 -24.61 -10.29 12.69
CA LEU A 12 -24.41 -9.92 11.28
C LEU A 12 -24.12 -11.15 10.40
N ALA A 13 -23.27 -12.05 10.83
CA ALA A 13 -22.99 -13.28 10.09
C ALA A 13 -24.23 -14.16 9.93
N THR A 14 -25.11 -14.20 10.94
CA THR A 14 -26.37 -14.92 10.89
C THR A 14 -27.34 -14.26 9.92
N MET A 15 -27.52 -12.94 10.00
CA MET A 15 -28.37 -12.17 9.08
C MET A 15 -27.94 -12.32 7.62
N ILE A 16 -26.62 -12.28 7.33
CA ILE A 16 -26.10 -12.49 5.97
C ILE A 16 -26.43 -13.89 5.46
N ARG A 17 -26.33 -14.91 6.31
CA ARG A 17 -26.67 -16.28 5.96
C ARG A 17 -28.18 -16.46 5.69
N GLU A 18 -29.02 -15.88 6.54
CA GLU A 18 -30.47 -15.87 6.37
C GLU A 18 -30.88 -15.16 5.09
N SER A 19 -30.36 -13.95 4.84
CA SER A 19 -30.62 -13.20 3.61
C SER A 19 -30.23 -13.99 2.34
N ARG A 20 -29.16 -14.79 2.42
CA ARG A 20 -28.78 -15.71 1.32
C ARG A 20 -29.81 -16.82 1.12
N SER A 21 -30.29 -17.42 2.21
CA SER A 21 -31.28 -18.51 2.14
C SER A 21 -32.65 -18.03 1.64
N GLU A 22 -32.98 -16.76 1.89
CA GLU A 22 -34.19 -16.11 1.42
C GLU A 22 -34.12 -15.55 0.00
N GLY A 23 -32.93 -15.67 -0.65
CA GLY A 23 -32.69 -15.20 -2.01
C GLY A 23 -32.52 -13.67 -2.14
N LEU A 24 -32.34 -12.96 -1.01
CA LEU A 24 -32.10 -11.51 -0.97
C LEU A 24 -30.64 -11.15 -1.33
N LEU A 25 -29.73 -12.10 -1.22
CA LEU A 25 -28.31 -11.97 -1.61
C LEU A 25 -27.96 -13.03 -2.64
N ASP A 26 -27.24 -12.65 -3.67
CA ASP A 26 -26.63 -13.60 -4.58
C ASP A 26 -25.39 -14.27 -3.96
N ALA A 27 -24.77 -15.23 -4.67
CA ALA A 27 -23.63 -15.98 -4.15
C ALA A 27 -22.40 -15.10 -3.96
N GLU A 28 -22.21 -14.13 -4.87
CA GLU A 28 -21.06 -13.23 -4.87
C GLU A 28 -21.19 -12.18 -3.75
N GLU A 29 -22.35 -11.58 -3.60
CA GLU A 29 -22.64 -10.64 -2.51
C GLU A 29 -22.46 -11.29 -1.14
N HIS A 30 -22.97 -12.51 -0.96
CA HIS A 30 -22.80 -13.28 0.26
C HIS A 30 -21.30 -13.56 0.55
N ALA A 31 -20.52 -13.94 -0.48
CA ALA A 31 -19.10 -14.20 -0.33
C ALA A 31 -18.33 -12.93 0.05
N ARG A 32 -18.62 -11.79 -0.57
CA ARG A 32 -18.04 -10.48 -0.26
C ARG A 32 -18.31 -10.04 1.18
N LEU A 33 -19.56 -10.14 1.62
CA LEU A 33 -19.95 -9.77 2.99
C LEU A 33 -19.30 -10.66 4.03
N ASN A 34 -19.21 -11.98 3.81
CA ASN A 34 -18.51 -12.87 4.72
C ASN A 34 -16.99 -12.60 4.73
N LYS A 35 -16.40 -12.31 3.58
CA LYS A 35 -14.98 -11.92 3.50
C LYS A 35 -14.74 -10.65 4.32
N ALA A 36 -15.56 -9.62 4.16
CA ALA A 36 -15.44 -8.37 4.90
C ALA A 36 -15.50 -8.59 6.42
N LEU A 37 -16.47 -9.40 6.90
CA LEU A 37 -16.58 -9.74 8.32
C LEU A 37 -15.35 -10.51 8.85
N GLY A 38 -14.78 -11.41 8.06
CA GLY A 38 -13.57 -12.16 8.44
C GLY A 38 -12.31 -11.30 8.43
N THR A 39 -12.25 -10.32 7.54
CA THR A 39 -11.06 -9.49 7.32
C THR A 39 -10.77 -8.56 8.49
N GLU A 40 -11.81 -8.07 9.17
CA GLU A 40 -11.69 -7.10 10.26
C GLU A 40 -10.74 -7.53 11.39
N SER A 41 -10.70 -8.82 11.73
CA SER A 41 -9.87 -9.40 12.79
C SER A 41 -8.49 -9.90 12.34
N ARG A 42 -8.21 -9.90 11.03
CA ARG A 42 -6.89 -10.29 10.52
C ARG A 42 -5.82 -9.31 10.97
N LEU A 43 -4.61 -9.80 11.13
CA LEU A 43 -3.48 -9.01 11.60
C LEU A 43 -2.64 -8.46 10.45
N MET A 44 -2.04 -7.31 10.65
CA MET A 44 -1.19 -6.64 9.65
C MET A 44 -0.06 -7.55 9.14
N LYS A 45 0.53 -8.37 10.01
CA LYS A 45 1.59 -9.31 9.64
C LYS A 45 1.16 -10.43 8.67
N GLU A 46 -0.14 -10.65 8.50
CA GLU A 46 -0.69 -11.68 7.61
C GLU A 46 -0.89 -11.18 6.18
N VAL A 47 -0.91 -9.85 5.98
CA VAL A 47 -1.28 -9.21 4.71
C VAL A 47 -0.23 -8.26 4.17
N LEU A 48 0.82 -7.95 4.94
CA LEU A 48 1.89 -7.06 4.51
C LEU A 48 2.63 -7.59 3.27
N ILE A 49 3.21 -6.68 2.51
CA ILE A 49 4.21 -7.01 1.51
C ILE A 49 5.53 -7.22 2.23
N PRO A 50 6.10 -8.44 2.24
CA PRO A 50 7.34 -8.74 2.94
C PRO A 50 8.50 -7.87 2.41
N ARG A 51 9.38 -7.44 3.33
CA ARG A 51 10.53 -6.58 3.00
C ARG A 51 11.33 -7.05 1.76
N ALA A 52 11.51 -8.36 1.62
CA ALA A 52 12.26 -8.94 0.50
C ALA A 52 11.57 -8.78 -0.87
N GLN A 53 10.27 -8.47 -0.89
CA GLN A 53 9.47 -8.29 -2.12
C GLN A 53 9.21 -6.80 -2.43
N VAL A 54 9.64 -5.90 -1.55
CA VAL A 54 9.43 -4.46 -1.73
C VAL A 54 10.46 -3.90 -2.70
N HIS A 55 9.99 -3.26 -3.77
CA HIS A 55 10.85 -2.45 -4.63
C HIS A 55 11.16 -1.13 -3.93
N THR A 56 12.42 -0.90 -3.62
CA THR A 56 12.90 0.25 -2.86
C THR A 56 13.87 1.08 -3.66
N LEU A 57 13.95 2.38 -3.33
CA LEU A 57 15.00 3.29 -3.80
C LEU A 57 16.01 3.53 -2.69
N THR A 58 17.19 3.98 -3.07
CA THR A 58 18.32 4.22 -2.15
C THR A 58 18.50 5.71 -1.88
N LEU A 59 18.50 6.10 -0.59
CA LEU A 59 18.87 7.45 -0.17
C LEU A 59 20.38 7.50 0.06
N THR A 60 21.07 8.22 -0.79
CA THR A 60 22.51 8.53 -0.66
C THR A 60 22.72 9.88 0.04
N ARG A 61 23.97 10.33 0.14
CA ARG A 61 24.32 11.69 0.62
C ARG A 61 23.81 12.77 -0.32
N ASP A 62 23.84 12.50 -1.62
CA ASP A 62 23.46 13.44 -2.69
C ASP A 62 21.94 13.48 -2.91
N GLY A 63 21.22 12.48 -2.44
CA GLY A 63 19.77 12.33 -2.58
C GLY A 63 19.40 10.96 -3.12
N ILE A 64 18.26 10.90 -3.83
CA ILE A 64 17.75 9.70 -4.50
C ILE A 64 18.01 9.87 -5.99
N ALA A 65 18.73 8.92 -6.61
CA ALA A 65 19.06 9.01 -8.02
C ALA A 65 17.77 8.95 -8.88
N VAL A 66 17.65 9.89 -9.81
CA VAL A 66 16.51 9.94 -10.75
C VAL A 66 16.49 8.71 -11.63
N ASP A 67 17.62 8.27 -12.14
CA ASP A 67 17.73 7.07 -12.99
C ASP A 67 17.22 5.81 -12.27
N GLU A 68 17.49 5.68 -10.94
CA GLU A 68 16.99 4.56 -10.13
C GLU A 68 15.46 4.59 -10.04
N LEU A 69 14.87 5.78 -9.87
CA LEU A 69 13.41 5.96 -9.85
C LEU A 69 12.80 5.65 -11.22
N GLU A 70 13.36 6.17 -12.31
CA GLU A 70 12.87 5.92 -13.68
C GLU A 70 12.89 4.42 -14.01
N GLN A 71 13.99 3.75 -13.67
CA GLN A 71 14.10 2.30 -13.85
C GLN A 71 13.07 1.54 -13.01
N ALA A 72 12.87 1.94 -11.76
CA ALA A 72 11.88 1.33 -10.88
C ALA A 72 10.46 1.51 -11.43
N VAL A 73 10.10 2.71 -11.90
CA VAL A 73 8.80 2.99 -12.52
C VAL A 73 8.61 2.16 -13.78
N SER A 74 9.59 2.16 -14.67
CA SER A 74 9.51 1.45 -15.97
C SER A 74 9.39 -0.06 -15.79
N SER A 75 10.06 -0.64 -14.78
CA SER A 75 10.04 -2.08 -14.55
C SER A 75 8.82 -2.59 -13.79
N THR A 76 8.20 -1.74 -12.95
CA THR A 76 7.12 -2.17 -12.06
C THR A 76 5.76 -1.55 -12.38
N GLY A 77 5.73 -0.37 -12.98
CA GLY A 77 4.53 0.44 -13.15
C GLY A 77 3.99 1.04 -11.84
N PHE A 78 4.71 0.90 -10.73
CA PHE A 78 4.27 1.46 -9.46
C PHE A 78 4.41 2.98 -9.41
N SER A 79 3.59 3.61 -8.60
CA SER A 79 3.61 5.07 -8.40
C SER A 79 4.20 5.51 -7.04
N ARG A 80 4.49 4.55 -6.15
CA ARG A 80 5.03 4.81 -4.80
C ARG A 80 6.14 3.85 -4.47
N PHE A 81 7.29 4.40 -4.09
CA PHE A 81 8.50 3.63 -3.80
C PHE A 81 9.03 3.97 -2.42
N PRO A 82 9.08 3.02 -1.48
CA PRO A 82 9.79 3.19 -0.22
C PRO A 82 11.27 3.46 -0.48
N VAL A 83 11.85 4.32 0.35
CA VAL A 83 13.26 4.72 0.24
C VAL A 83 14.02 4.24 1.46
N ILE A 84 15.09 3.48 1.22
CA ILE A 84 15.98 2.96 2.27
C ILE A 84 17.14 3.93 2.49
N GLY A 85 17.37 4.30 3.76
CA GLY A 85 18.53 5.06 4.19
C GLY A 85 19.76 4.18 4.43
N VAL A 86 20.89 4.80 4.73
CA VAL A 86 22.19 4.15 4.95
C VAL A 86 22.15 3.05 6.04
N GLY A 87 21.24 3.15 7.01
CA GLY A 87 21.06 2.15 8.07
C GLY A 87 20.19 0.95 7.70
N GLY A 88 19.67 0.88 6.47
CA GLY A 88 18.76 -0.18 6.03
C GLY A 88 17.32 -0.02 6.53
N GLU A 89 17.01 1.10 7.17
CA GLU A 89 15.68 1.49 7.63
C GLU A 89 14.99 2.36 6.57
N TYR A 90 13.66 2.34 6.52
CA TYR A 90 12.93 3.23 5.63
C TYR A 90 13.06 4.69 6.08
N ALA A 91 13.56 5.55 5.19
CA ALA A 91 13.64 7.00 5.40
C ALA A 91 12.32 7.72 5.09
N GLY A 92 11.45 7.07 4.32
CA GLY A 92 10.21 7.59 3.80
C GLY A 92 9.82 6.88 2.51
N TYR A 93 9.02 7.52 1.68
CA TYR A 93 8.72 7.04 0.33
C TYR A 93 8.61 8.19 -0.67
N ILE A 94 8.90 7.91 -1.94
CA ILE A 94 8.63 8.81 -3.06
C ILE A 94 7.26 8.45 -3.67
N HIS A 95 6.46 9.48 -3.95
CA HIS A 95 5.32 9.37 -4.84
C HIS A 95 5.70 10.01 -6.18
N VAL A 96 5.68 9.24 -7.26
CA VAL A 96 6.12 9.69 -8.59
C VAL A 96 5.48 11.02 -9.01
N LYS A 97 4.19 11.19 -8.71
CA LYS A 97 3.45 12.43 -9.02
C LYS A 97 4.07 13.69 -8.42
N ASP A 98 4.71 13.58 -7.24
CA ASP A 98 5.26 14.76 -6.56
C ASP A 98 6.56 15.25 -7.18
N VAL A 99 7.21 14.41 -7.96
CA VAL A 99 8.53 14.67 -8.56
C VAL A 99 8.49 14.71 -10.09
N LEU A 100 7.28 14.64 -10.69
CA LEU A 100 7.11 14.68 -12.14
C LEU A 100 7.71 15.95 -12.75
N ASP A 101 7.52 17.10 -12.12
CA ASP A 101 8.05 18.38 -12.61
C ASP A 101 9.59 18.38 -12.58
N ASP A 102 10.17 17.77 -11.54
CA ASP A 102 11.63 17.61 -11.44
C ASP A 102 12.15 16.66 -12.53
N LEU A 103 11.45 15.56 -12.80
CA LEU A 103 11.80 14.58 -13.84
C LEU A 103 11.72 15.20 -15.26
N VAL A 104 10.65 15.93 -15.56
CA VAL A 104 10.46 16.57 -16.88
C VAL A 104 11.52 17.64 -17.12
N ASN A 105 11.80 18.51 -16.14
CA ASN A 105 12.80 19.56 -16.27
C ASN A 105 14.22 19.00 -16.48
N HIS A 106 14.49 17.77 -16.01
CA HIS A 106 15.78 17.11 -16.16
C HIS A 106 15.94 16.41 -17.53
N SER A 107 14.84 15.87 -18.06
CA SER A 107 14.84 15.27 -19.43
C SER A 107 15.19 16.31 -20.48
N ASP A 108 14.73 17.55 -20.33
CA ASP A 108 15.03 18.65 -21.24
C ASP A 108 16.48 19.16 -21.16
N ALA A 109 17.09 19.05 -19.97
CA ALA A 109 18.50 19.44 -19.76
C ALA A 109 19.52 18.42 -20.31
N SER A 110 19.10 17.17 -20.49
CA SER A 110 19.96 16.06 -20.96
C SER A 110 20.14 15.99 -22.49
N SER A 111 19.62 16.95 -23.24
CA SER A 111 19.73 16.98 -24.71
C SER A 111 21.14 17.30 -25.22
N ASP A 112 22.09 17.66 -24.35
CA ASP A 112 23.50 17.88 -24.72
C ASP A 112 24.35 16.67 -24.30
N ALA A 113 24.58 15.77 -25.25
CA ALA A 113 25.10 14.40 -25.11
C ALA A 113 26.53 14.27 -24.60
N SER A 114 27.18 15.28 -24.03
CA SER A 114 28.58 15.25 -23.67
C SER A 114 28.91 15.16 -22.19
N THR A 115 27.97 15.29 -21.27
CA THR A 115 28.24 15.10 -19.84
C THR A 115 26.96 14.66 -19.11
N ILE A 116 26.77 13.37 -18.91
CA ILE A 116 25.70 12.83 -18.09
C ILE A 116 26.05 13.14 -16.61
N THR A 117 25.56 14.25 -16.11
CA THR A 117 25.67 14.55 -14.68
C THR A 117 24.53 13.82 -13.97
N PRO A 118 24.79 12.93 -13.01
CA PRO A 118 23.73 12.26 -12.26
C PRO A 118 22.85 13.28 -11.55
N VAL A 119 21.55 13.09 -11.66
CA VAL A 119 20.55 13.94 -11.04
C VAL A 119 19.96 13.27 -9.84
N PHE A 120 19.78 14.02 -8.76
CA PHE A 120 19.28 13.52 -7.51
C PHE A 120 18.08 14.30 -7.02
N LEU A 121 17.03 13.59 -6.60
CA LEU A 121 15.93 14.17 -5.86
C LEU A 121 16.36 14.47 -4.43
N PRO A 122 16.03 15.65 -3.89
CA PRO A 122 16.41 16.01 -2.55
C PRO A 122 15.62 15.20 -1.50
N ARG A 123 16.18 15.08 -0.31
CA ARG A 123 15.50 14.40 0.81
C ARG A 123 14.13 15.01 1.17
N SER A 124 13.90 16.27 0.84
CA SER A 124 12.62 16.97 1.03
C SER A 124 11.49 16.41 0.16
N SER A 125 11.81 15.69 -0.92
CA SER A 125 10.82 15.00 -1.77
C SER A 125 10.24 13.74 -1.11
N LEU A 126 10.82 13.29 0.03
CA LEU A 126 10.32 12.15 0.76
C LEU A 126 9.03 12.46 1.51
N ARG A 127 8.01 11.66 1.27
CA ARG A 127 6.84 11.59 2.14
C ARG A 127 7.14 10.71 3.35
N ARG A 128 6.53 11.06 4.48
CA ARG A 128 6.73 10.32 5.73
C ARG A 128 5.95 9.00 5.70
N LEU A 129 6.62 7.90 6.06
CA LEU A 129 5.98 6.64 6.42
C LEU A 129 5.47 6.69 7.86
N ILE A 130 4.30 6.12 8.11
CA ILE A 130 3.87 5.79 9.47
C ILE A 130 4.28 4.36 9.79
N SER A 131 4.48 4.08 11.08
CA SER A 131 4.76 2.73 11.56
C SER A 131 3.51 2.12 12.18
N VAL A 132 3.23 0.86 11.86
CA VAL A 132 2.13 0.06 12.40
C VAL A 132 2.70 -1.24 12.95
N ASP A 133 2.21 -1.66 14.12
CA ASP A 133 2.62 -2.96 14.69
C ASP A 133 1.97 -4.12 13.92
N GLY A 134 2.72 -5.20 13.70
CA GLY A 134 2.26 -6.38 12.99
C GLY A 134 1.09 -7.11 13.67
N SER A 135 0.90 -6.91 14.97
CA SER A 135 -0.24 -7.43 15.75
C SER A 135 -1.49 -6.55 15.69
N THR A 136 -1.42 -5.39 15.03
CA THR A 136 -2.57 -4.52 14.82
C THR A 136 -3.55 -5.19 13.84
N THR A 137 -4.86 -5.09 14.10
CA THR A 137 -5.87 -5.58 13.17
C THR A 137 -5.96 -4.69 11.92
N LEU A 138 -6.40 -5.26 10.81
CA LEU A 138 -6.55 -4.52 9.55
C LEU A 138 -7.46 -3.30 9.72
N ASP A 139 -8.57 -3.45 10.44
CA ASP A 139 -9.50 -2.36 10.69
C ASP A 139 -8.85 -1.22 11.51
N ALA A 140 -8.12 -1.55 12.58
CA ALA A 140 -7.40 -0.55 13.37
C ALA A 140 -6.30 0.16 12.55
N ALA A 141 -5.57 -0.58 11.71
CA ALA A 141 -4.57 -0.04 10.81
C ALA A 141 -5.20 0.89 9.76
N MET A 142 -6.29 0.48 9.13
CA MET A 142 -7.03 1.30 8.16
C MET A 142 -7.50 2.61 8.78
N ARG A 143 -8.10 2.57 9.98
CA ARG A 143 -8.49 3.78 10.72
C ARG A 143 -7.30 4.69 11.03
N LEU A 144 -6.17 4.11 11.42
CA LEU A 144 -4.95 4.87 11.69
C LEU A 144 -4.43 5.56 10.42
N MET A 145 -4.30 4.82 9.32
CA MET A 145 -3.82 5.34 8.05
C MET A 145 -4.72 6.47 7.54
N ARG A 146 -6.03 6.30 7.58
CA ARG A 146 -6.99 7.35 7.19
C ARG A 146 -6.87 8.60 8.06
N ARG A 147 -6.80 8.47 9.39
CA ARG A 147 -6.63 9.62 10.30
C ARG A 147 -5.34 10.38 10.06
N ARG A 148 -4.30 9.70 9.59
CA ARG A 148 -2.98 10.28 9.30
C ARG A 148 -2.81 10.69 7.85
N SER A 149 -3.85 10.51 7.02
CA SER A 149 -3.78 10.69 5.55
C SER A 149 -2.59 9.95 4.94
N ALA A 150 -2.28 8.78 5.50
CA ALA A 150 -1.16 7.95 5.08
C ALA A 150 -1.61 6.94 4.02
N HIS A 151 -0.94 6.92 2.87
CA HIS A 151 -1.18 5.95 1.81
C HIS A 151 -0.29 4.72 1.91
N MET A 152 0.78 4.80 2.70
CA MET A 152 1.73 3.70 2.92
C MET A 152 2.20 3.69 4.37
N ALA A 153 2.39 2.51 4.92
CA ALA A 153 2.91 2.29 6.26
C ALA A 153 3.99 1.21 6.26
N GLU A 154 4.99 1.36 7.11
CA GLU A 154 5.88 0.25 7.47
C GLU A 154 5.22 -0.60 8.55
N VAL A 155 5.43 -1.91 8.47
CA VAL A 155 4.94 -2.85 9.47
C VAL A 155 6.12 -3.38 10.28
N ARG A 156 6.03 -3.27 11.61
CA ARG A 156 7.07 -3.73 12.53
C ARG A 156 6.49 -4.71 13.56
N GLU A 157 7.29 -5.64 13.99
CA GLU A 157 6.99 -6.48 15.16
C GLU A 157 8.20 -6.51 16.08
N ARG A 158 8.02 -6.13 17.35
CA ARG A 158 9.10 -6.05 18.34
C ARG A 158 10.31 -5.22 17.89
N GLY A 159 10.05 -4.13 17.17
CA GLY A 159 11.08 -3.26 16.60
C GLY A 159 11.69 -3.73 15.28
N GLN A 160 11.45 -4.97 14.88
CA GLN A 160 11.94 -5.51 13.61
C GLN A 160 11.03 -5.07 12.46
N LEU A 161 11.63 -4.58 11.37
CA LEU A 161 10.91 -4.23 10.14
C LEU A 161 10.54 -5.51 9.38
N LEU A 162 9.23 -5.76 9.23
CA LEU A 162 8.68 -6.91 8.50
C LEU A 162 8.46 -6.60 7.02
N GLY A 163 7.97 -5.41 6.70
CA GLY A 163 7.64 -5.00 5.35
C GLY A 163 6.82 -3.72 5.31
N ILE A 164 6.01 -3.57 4.28
CA ILE A 164 5.11 -2.43 4.08
C ILE A 164 3.69 -2.90 3.83
N ILE A 165 2.76 -1.95 3.92
CA ILE A 165 1.38 -2.08 3.46
C ILE A 165 0.95 -0.77 2.83
N THR A 166 0.14 -0.81 1.77
CA THR A 166 -0.52 0.37 1.22
C THR A 166 -1.98 0.42 1.66
N LEU A 167 -2.59 1.59 1.60
CA LEU A 167 -4.02 1.75 1.89
C LEU A 167 -4.86 1.00 0.85
N GLU A 168 -4.38 0.97 -0.39
CA GLU A 168 -4.99 0.25 -1.50
C GLU A 168 -5.05 -1.26 -1.20
N ASP A 169 -3.94 -1.88 -0.76
CA ASP A 169 -3.89 -3.29 -0.38
C ASP A 169 -4.87 -3.61 0.76
N LEU A 170 -4.96 -2.72 1.77
CA LEU A 170 -5.93 -2.88 2.85
C LEU A 170 -7.37 -2.87 2.35
N ILE A 171 -7.70 -1.97 1.42
CA ILE A 171 -9.04 -1.90 0.82
C ILE A 171 -9.33 -3.17 0.03
N GLU A 172 -8.36 -3.67 -0.74
CA GLU A 172 -8.50 -4.89 -1.54
C GLU A 172 -8.76 -6.13 -0.66
N GLU A 173 -8.17 -6.18 0.53
CA GLU A 173 -8.46 -7.25 1.50
C GLU A 173 -9.92 -7.28 1.94
N TYR A 174 -10.59 -6.13 2.04
CA TYR A 174 -12.02 -6.04 2.39
C TYR A 174 -12.93 -6.34 1.21
N VAL A 175 -12.65 -5.73 0.05
CA VAL A 175 -13.52 -5.79 -1.12
C VAL A 175 -13.27 -7.06 -1.96
N GLY A 176 -12.07 -7.60 -1.89
CA GLY A 176 -11.55 -8.59 -2.84
C GLY A 176 -11.02 -7.91 -4.09
N THR A 177 -10.40 -8.69 -4.97
CA THR A 177 -9.94 -8.18 -6.27
C THR A 177 -11.15 -7.67 -7.03
N VAL A 178 -11.23 -6.36 -7.23
CA VAL A 178 -12.23 -5.75 -8.12
C VAL A 178 -11.83 -6.14 -9.53
N ARG A 179 -12.52 -7.11 -10.13
CA ARG A 179 -12.38 -7.36 -11.56
C ARG A 179 -12.87 -6.11 -12.27
N ASP A 180 -11.99 -5.51 -13.04
CA ASP A 180 -12.32 -4.38 -13.89
C ASP A 180 -13.26 -4.90 -15.00
N TRP A 181 -14.53 -4.55 -14.93
CA TRP A 181 -15.58 -4.94 -15.87
C TRP A 181 -15.40 -4.35 -17.28
N THR A 182 -14.30 -3.57 -17.47
CA THR A 182 -14.02 -2.89 -18.75
C THR A 182 -13.34 -3.77 -19.78
N HIS A 183 -13.01 -5.03 -19.48
CA HIS A 183 -12.39 -6.00 -20.40
C HIS A 183 -13.15 -7.32 -20.46
N GLU A 184 -14.47 -7.29 -20.64
CA GLU A 184 -15.14 -8.41 -21.28
C GLU A 184 -14.95 -8.24 -22.79
N GLU A 185 -13.92 -8.89 -23.34
CA GLU A 185 -13.89 -9.19 -24.77
C GLU A 185 -15.06 -10.15 -25.04
N GLU A 186 -16.03 -9.68 -25.82
CA GLU A 186 -17.07 -10.52 -26.41
C GLU A 186 -16.42 -11.60 -27.29
N PRO A 187 -16.98 -12.82 -27.32
CA PRO A 187 -16.51 -13.94 -28.12
C PRO A 187 -16.68 -13.76 -29.61
#